data_c048251832f8a5bf517f1ffc82dcd85f
#
_entry.id   c048251832f8a5bf517f1ffc82dcd85f
#
_cell.length_a   1.000
_cell.length_b   1.000
_cell.length_c   1.000
_cell.angle_alpha   90.00
_cell.angle_beta   90.00
_cell.angle_gamma   90.00
#
_symmetry.space_group_name_H-M   'P 1'
#
loop_
_entity.id
_entity.type
_entity.pdbx_description
1 polymer ?
#
loop_
_entity_poly.entity_id
_entity_poly.type
_entity_poly.pdbx_seq_one_letter_code
_entity_poly.pdbx_strand_id
1 'polypeptide(L)'
;MYRCINIPPDDAQYQRILWNPDTSDYVEEYACTTVMFGTSSAPYLAMRVMKQLAMDECEKYPLAVDVINHQMYVDDILSGGDSIAETEDVKNQVIGMLRSGTFELRKWASNCTKLLENIPVEHRESSGLLHMEGNDTIRTLGLYWSPKEDEFRFALHVVPPMSSPTKRTILSAIARLFGPMGWLSPIMITAKILMQQLWKEKIGWDSTLPNTIKREWEKFVKELPNIVTIRIPRHVTWGLPGGVAELHLFCDASSRAYGATA
;
A
#
# COMPACT_ATOMS: atom_id res chain seq x y z
N MET A 1 -14.11 -6.72 2.63
CA MET A 1 -14.61 -5.93 3.77
C MET A 1 -15.94 -5.24 3.46
N TYR A 2 -16.05 -4.27 2.55
CA TYR A 2 -17.28 -3.47 2.29
C TYR A 2 -18.55 -4.31 2.07
N ARG A 3 -18.46 -5.42 1.35
CA ARG A 3 -19.61 -6.32 1.10
C ARG A 3 -20.17 -7.03 2.34
N CYS A 4 -19.46 -6.99 3.46
CA CYS A 4 -19.93 -7.57 4.73
C CYS A 4 -20.62 -6.52 5.63
N ILE A 5 -20.66 -5.26 5.20
CA ILE A 5 -21.24 -4.16 5.97
C ILE A 5 -22.57 -3.77 5.35
N ASN A 6 -23.64 -4.10 6.02
CA ASN A 6 -25.00 -3.73 5.59
C ASN A 6 -25.24 -2.24 5.84
N ILE A 7 -26.03 -1.63 4.97
CA ILE A 7 -26.55 -0.27 5.15
C ILE A 7 -28.05 -0.31 5.43
N PRO A 8 -28.61 0.70 6.12
CA PRO A 8 -30.04 0.81 6.33
C PRO A 8 -30.80 0.79 5.00
N PRO A 9 -32.00 0.17 4.95
CA PRO A 9 -32.80 0.13 3.72
C PRO A 9 -33.10 1.52 3.13
N ASP A 10 -33.31 2.51 3.98
CA ASP A 10 -33.59 3.90 3.55
C ASP A 10 -32.38 4.53 2.86
N ASP A 11 -31.16 4.13 3.22
CA ASP A 11 -29.93 4.61 2.60
C ASP A 11 -29.60 3.86 1.31
N ALA A 12 -30.10 2.63 1.13
CA ALA A 12 -29.85 1.82 -0.07
C ALA A 12 -30.37 2.50 -1.36
N GLN A 13 -31.41 3.34 -1.25
CA GLN A 13 -31.92 4.12 -2.37
C GLN A 13 -30.91 5.08 -3.01
N TYR A 14 -29.87 5.50 -2.25
CA TYR A 14 -28.80 6.37 -2.75
C TYR A 14 -27.67 5.59 -3.42
N GLN A 15 -27.70 4.25 -3.38
CA GLN A 15 -26.70 3.36 -3.96
C GLN A 15 -27.35 2.43 -5.00
N ARG A 16 -27.96 3.01 -6.03
CA ARG A 16 -28.60 2.28 -7.11
C ARG A 16 -27.67 2.12 -8.31
N ILE A 17 -27.78 0.98 -8.95
CA ILE A 17 -27.12 0.67 -10.22
C ILE A 17 -28.13 0.24 -11.24
N LEU A 18 -27.86 0.56 -12.50
CA LEU A 18 -28.61 0.04 -13.65
C LEU A 18 -27.84 -1.16 -14.19
N TRP A 19 -28.51 -2.28 -14.33
CA TRP A 19 -27.89 -3.51 -14.80
C TRP A 19 -28.81 -4.22 -15.80
N ASN A 20 -28.19 -4.76 -16.86
CA ASN A 20 -28.89 -5.64 -17.80
C ASN A 20 -28.28 -7.05 -17.67
N PRO A 21 -28.97 -8.00 -17.02
CA PRO A 21 -28.41 -9.33 -16.75
C PRO A 21 -28.26 -10.20 -18.01
N ASP A 22 -29.11 -9.99 -19.04
CA ASP A 22 -29.28 -10.97 -20.13
C ASP A 22 -29.21 -10.39 -21.54
N THR A 23 -28.48 -9.35 -21.81
CA THR A 23 -28.45 -8.72 -23.15
C THR A 23 -29.86 -8.41 -23.72
N SER A 24 -30.88 -8.43 -22.88
CA SER A 24 -32.25 -8.03 -23.21
C SER A 24 -32.33 -6.50 -23.36
N ASP A 25 -33.32 -5.99 -24.07
CA ASP A 25 -33.53 -4.54 -24.22
C ASP A 25 -33.98 -3.86 -22.91
N TYR A 26 -34.11 -4.62 -21.79
CA TYR A 26 -34.55 -4.12 -20.51
C TYR A 26 -33.38 -3.92 -19.56
N VAL A 27 -33.27 -2.70 -19.04
CA VAL A 27 -32.33 -2.34 -17.96
C VAL A 27 -33.09 -2.36 -16.65
N GLU A 28 -32.63 -3.16 -15.70
CA GLU A 28 -33.22 -3.23 -14.36
C GLU A 28 -32.44 -2.35 -13.38
N GLU A 29 -33.16 -1.84 -12.38
CA GLU A 29 -32.59 -1.04 -11.32
C GLU A 29 -32.40 -1.89 -10.07
N TYR A 30 -31.17 -1.90 -9.55
CA TYR A 30 -30.80 -2.61 -8.33
C TYR A 30 -30.30 -1.65 -7.26
N ALA A 31 -30.72 -1.85 -6.02
CA ALA A 31 -30.19 -1.14 -4.86
C ALA A 31 -29.11 -1.97 -4.18
N CYS A 32 -27.93 -1.40 -3.96
CA CYS A 32 -26.89 -2.05 -3.20
C CYS A 32 -27.23 -1.98 -1.71
N THR A 33 -27.35 -3.13 -1.06
CA THR A 33 -27.70 -3.25 0.37
C THR A 33 -26.49 -3.25 1.30
N THR A 34 -25.28 -3.20 0.73
CA THR A 34 -24.02 -3.12 1.47
C THR A 34 -23.23 -1.90 1.05
N VAL A 35 -22.21 -1.53 1.84
CA VAL A 35 -21.35 -0.40 1.53
C VAL A 35 -20.71 -0.58 0.15
N MET A 36 -20.90 0.39 -0.73
CA MET A 36 -20.41 0.37 -2.11
C MET A 36 -19.01 0.96 -2.20
N PHE A 37 -18.17 0.34 -3.03
CA PHE A 37 -16.86 0.88 -3.41
C PHE A 37 -16.99 2.22 -4.13
N GLY A 38 -16.08 3.16 -3.82
CA GLY A 38 -16.00 4.45 -4.50
C GLY A 38 -16.89 5.55 -3.94
N THR A 39 -17.80 5.25 -3.01
CA THR A 39 -18.53 6.29 -2.27
C THR A 39 -17.59 6.99 -1.28
N SER A 40 -17.73 8.29 -1.11
CA SER A 40 -16.85 9.09 -0.23
C SER A 40 -16.90 8.67 1.24
N SER A 41 -18.02 8.12 1.69
CA SER A 41 -18.23 7.63 3.06
C SER A 41 -17.72 6.20 3.31
N ALA A 42 -17.49 5.39 2.27
CA ALA A 42 -17.19 3.97 2.43
C ALA A 42 -15.97 3.69 3.32
N PRO A 43 -14.80 4.35 3.17
CA PRO A 43 -13.65 4.10 4.03
C PRO A 43 -13.93 4.43 5.50
N TYR A 44 -14.64 5.55 5.74
CA TYR A 44 -15.04 5.94 7.10
C TYR A 44 -15.97 4.91 7.75
N LEU A 45 -17.02 4.49 7.02
CA LEU A 45 -17.98 3.50 7.50
C LEU A 45 -17.29 2.18 7.83
N ALA A 46 -16.41 1.72 6.96
CA ALA A 46 -15.65 0.50 7.17
C ALA A 46 -14.79 0.56 8.44
N MET A 47 -14.02 1.62 8.61
CA MET A 47 -13.18 1.81 9.80
C MET A 47 -14.02 2.00 11.07
N ARG A 48 -15.18 2.66 10.96
CA ARG A 48 -16.09 2.83 12.10
C ARG A 48 -16.68 1.51 12.56
N VAL A 49 -17.05 0.62 11.62
CA VAL A 49 -17.56 -0.72 11.92
C VAL A 49 -16.48 -1.57 12.60
N MET A 50 -15.23 -1.53 12.10
CA MET A 50 -14.12 -2.23 12.74
C MET A 50 -13.89 -1.78 14.19
N LYS A 51 -13.90 -0.46 14.43
CA LYS A 51 -13.76 0.09 15.78
C LYS A 51 -14.93 -0.30 16.68
N GLN A 52 -16.16 -0.35 16.14
CA GLN A 52 -17.30 -0.82 16.91
C GLN A 52 -17.17 -2.28 17.29
N LEU A 53 -16.79 -3.13 16.33
CA LEU A 53 -16.55 -4.56 16.59
C LEU A 53 -15.48 -4.76 17.67
N ALA A 54 -14.40 -3.97 17.64
CA ALA A 54 -13.38 -4.03 18.68
C ALA A 54 -13.90 -3.64 20.06
N MET A 55 -14.85 -2.68 20.14
CA MET A 55 -15.50 -2.31 21.41
C MET A 55 -16.45 -3.41 21.90
N ASP A 56 -17.25 -3.98 21.00
CA ASP A 56 -18.28 -4.96 21.34
C ASP A 56 -17.68 -6.32 21.78
N GLU A 57 -16.52 -6.68 21.23
CA GLU A 57 -15.87 -7.98 21.44
C GLU A 57 -14.62 -7.89 22.33
N CYS A 58 -14.33 -6.73 22.96
CA CYS A 58 -13.09 -6.48 23.70
C CYS A 58 -12.85 -7.45 24.87
N GLU A 59 -13.88 -7.87 25.58
CA GLU A 59 -13.76 -8.79 26.71
C GLU A 59 -13.33 -10.20 26.25
N LYS A 60 -13.82 -10.63 25.08
CA LYS A 60 -13.56 -11.95 24.53
C LYS A 60 -12.23 -12.04 23.79
N TYR A 61 -11.80 -10.95 23.15
CA TYR A 61 -10.61 -10.90 22.31
C TYR A 61 -9.72 -9.68 22.64
N PRO A 62 -9.22 -9.56 23.88
CA PRO A 62 -8.52 -8.35 24.34
C PRO A 62 -7.25 -8.01 23.53
N LEU A 63 -6.49 -9.01 23.04
CA LEU A 63 -5.29 -8.78 22.23
C LEU A 63 -5.61 -8.27 20.81
N ALA A 64 -6.79 -8.58 20.28
CA ALA A 64 -7.20 -8.11 18.98
C ALA A 64 -7.58 -6.63 18.96
N VAL A 65 -7.95 -6.05 20.11
CA VAL A 65 -8.38 -4.65 20.21
C VAL A 65 -7.30 -3.69 19.75
N ASP A 66 -6.06 -3.90 20.22
CA ASP A 66 -4.92 -3.05 19.82
C ASP A 66 -4.63 -3.17 18.33
N VAL A 67 -4.66 -4.40 17.80
CA VAL A 67 -4.44 -4.65 16.37
C VAL A 67 -5.46 -3.90 15.50
N ILE A 68 -6.74 -4.01 15.82
CA ILE A 68 -7.80 -3.35 15.06
C ILE A 68 -7.72 -1.82 15.16
N ASN A 69 -7.33 -1.29 16.31
CA ASN A 69 -7.29 0.15 16.51
C ASN A 69 -6.03 0.83 15.96
N HIS A 70 -4.87 0.14 15.95
CA HIS A 70 -3.58 0.77 15.68
C HIS A 70 -2.76 0.11 14.58
N GLN A 71 -3.06 -1.14 14.20
CA GLN A 71 -2.28 -1.92 13.23
C GLN A 71 -3.07 -2.31 11.99
N MET A 72 -4.26 -1.73 11.81
CA MET A 72 -5.12 -1.91 10.65
C MET A 72 -5.18 -0.65 9.80
N TYR A 73 -4.96 -0.79 8.51
CA TYR A 73 -5.11 0.27 7.53
C TYR A 73 -6.16 -0.14 6.48
N VAL A 74 -7.36 0.39 6.61
CA VAL A 74 -8.55 0.08 5.79
C VAL A 74 -8.84 -1.41 5.78
N ASP A 75 -8.29 -2.18 4.84
CA ASP A 75 -8.49 -3.63 4.66
C ASP A 75 -7.22 -4.46 4.86
N ASP A 76 -6.09 -3.83 5.14
CA ASP A 76 -4.83 -4.50 5.45
C ASP A 76 -4.53 -4.47 6.96
N ILE A 77 -4.10 -5.59 7.52
CA ILE A 77 -3.62 -5.70 8.90
C ILE A 77 -2.13 -6.06 8.86
N LEU A 78 -1.31 -5.24 9.52
CA LEU A 78 0.12 -5.46 9.67
C LEU A 78 0.44 -5.57 11.15
N SER A 79 0.66 -6.78 11.62
CA SER A 79 0.89 -7.07 13.04
C SER A 79 2.03 -8.05 13.23
N GLY A 80 2.53 -8.14 14.45
CA GLY A 80 3.59 -9.05 14.87
C GLY A 80 3.74 -9.05 16.38
N GLY A 81 4.77 -9.74 16.87
CA GLY A 81 5.11 -9.80 18.30
C GLY A 81 6.55 -10.26 18.47
N ASP A 82 7.04 -10.23 19.70
CA ASP A 82 8.42 -10.57 20.05
C ASP A 82 8.66 -12.08 20.09
N SER A 83 7.59 -12.89 20.10
CA SER A 83 7.67 -14.35 20.07
C SER A 83 6.61 -14.96 19.15
N ILE A 84 6.88 -16.20 18.69
CA ILE A 84 5.92 -16.96 17.87
C ILE A 84 4.65 -17.25 18.67
N ALA A 85 4.76 -17.59 19.96
CA ALA A 85 3.61 -17.91 20.81
C ALA A 85 2.70 -16.68 20.98
N GLU A 86 3.26 -15.54 21.31
CA GLU A 86 2.52 -14.29 21.42
C GLU A 86 1.82 -13.90 20.09
N THR A 87 2.55 -13.98 18.98
CA THR A 87 1.99 -13.70 17.66
C THR A 87 0.87 -14.66 17.28
N GLU A 88 0.99 -15.95 17.67
CA GLU A 88 -0.05 -16.95 17.45
C GLU A 88 -1.33 -16.62 18.24
N ASP A 89 -1.19 -16.20 19.50
CA ASP A 89 -2.32 -15.80 20.35
C ASP A 89 -3.03 -14.56 19.80
N VAL A 90 -2.26 -13.54 19.40
CA VAL A 90 -2.79 -12.33 18.75
C VAL A 90 -3.51 -12.70 17.45
N LYS A 91 -2.88 -13.50 16.59
CA LYS A 91 -3.48 -13.98 15.33
C LYS A 91 -4.82 -14.66 15.57
N ASN A 92 -4.89 -15.58 16.53
CA ASN A 92 -6.10 -16.34 16.82
C ASN A 92 -7.23 -15.44 17.36
N GLN A 93 -6.90 -14.46 18.19
CA GLN A 93 -7.88 -13.51 18.69
C GLN A 93 -8.37 -12.55 17.57
N VAL A 94 -7.50 -12.09 16.70
CA VAL A 94 -7.90 -11.25 15.54
C VAL A 94 -8.82 -12.03 14.60
N ILE A 95 -8.49 -13.30 14.29
CA ILE A 95 -9.36 -14.16 13.49
C ILE A 95 -10.72 -14.33 14.17
N GLY A 96 -10.74 -14.60 15.49
CA GLY A 96 -11.96 -14.80 16.27
C GLY A 96 -12.86 -13.57 16.29
N MET A 97 -12.28 -12.40 16.59
CA MET A 97 -12.99 -11.11 16.61
C MET A 97 -13.59 -10.76 15.24
N LEU A 98 -12.80 -10.85 14.19
CA LEU A 98 -13.28 -10.52 12.84
C LEU A 98 -14.34 -11.50 12.35
N ARG A 99 -14.22 -12.77 12.69
CA ARG A 99 -15.24 -13.80 12.36
C ARG A 99 -16.57 -13.54 13.07
N SER A 100 -16.59 -13.03 14.32
CA SER A 100 -17.83 -12.66 15.00
C SER A 100 -18.59 -11.55 14.25
N GLY A 101 -17.87 -10.65 13.57
CA GLY A 101 -18.42 -9.64 12.69
C GLY A 101 -18.62 -10.09 11.23
N THR A 102 -18.53 -11.40 10.93
CA THR A 102 -18.64 -11.97 9.57
C THR A 102 -17.53 -11.59 8.60
N PHE A 103 -16.42 -11.07 9.09
CA PHE A 103 -15.25 -10.77 8.27
C PHE A 103 -14.31 -11.96 8.22
N GLU A 104 -13.88 -12.32 7.03
CA GLU A 104 -12.90 -13.37 6.79
C GLU A 104 -11.56 -12.78 6.36
N LEU A 105 -10.49 -13.15 7.08
CA LEU A 105 -9.14 -12.76 6.74
C LEU A 105 -8.58 -13.66 5.65
N ARG A 106 -7.99 -13.03 4.64
CA ARG A 106 -7.35 -13.69 3.49
C ARG A 106 -6.01 -13.04 3.18
N LYS A 107 -5.26 -13.62 2.25
CA LYS A 107 -3.93 -13.16 1.81
C LYS A 107 -2.94 -13.11 2.97
N TRP A 108 -2.93 -14.16 3.76
CA TRP A 108 -2.00 -14.30 4.86
C TRP A 108 -0.57 -14.43 4.40
N ALA A 109 0.31 -13.64 4.98
CA ALA A 109 1.75 -13.67 4.77
C ALA A 109 2.49 -13.51 6.09
N SER A 110 3.65 -14.14 6.23
CA SER A 110 4.49 -14.04 7.43
C SER A 110 5.95 -14.30 7.08
N ASN A 111 6.86 -13.65 7.80
CA ASN A 111 8.29 -13.98 7.82
C ASN A 111 8.57 -15.28 8.61
N CYS A 112 7.58 -15.79 9.33
CA CYS A 112 7.66 -17.07 10.04
C CYS A 112 6.64 -18.07 9.47
N THR A 113 7.12 -19.11 8.78
CA THR A 113 6.26 -20.11 8.13
C THR A 113 5.36 -20.87 9.11
N LYS A 114 5.81 -21.07 10.36
CA LYS A 114 5.01 -21.73 11.40
C LYS A 114 3.68 -21.05 11.66
N LEU A 115 3.65 -19.72 11.61
CA LEU A 115 2.41 -18.95 11.80
C LEU A 115 1.37 -19.18 10.71
N LEU A 116 1.80 -19.72 9.55
CA LEU A 116 0.92 -20.02 8.42
C LEU A 116 0.44 -21.48 8.40
N GLU A 117 0.99 -22.37 9.21
CA GLU A 117 0.69 -23.81 9.15
C GLU A 117 -0.81 -24.10 9.33
N ASN A 118 -1.48 -23.40 10.25
CA ASN A 118 -2.90 -23.53 10.55
C ASN A 118 -3.81 -22.65 9.67
N ILE A 119 -3.26 -21.93 8.70
CA ILE A 119 -4.02 -21.12 7.75
C ILE A 119 -4.27 -21.94 6.48
N PRO A 120 -5.52 -22.07 6.01
CA PRO A 120 -5.84 -22.73 4.75
C PRO A 120 -5.02 -22.17 3.59
N VAL A 121 -4.56 -23.03 2.69
CA VAL A 121 -3.69 -22.62 1.57
C VAL A 121 -4.36 -21.57 0.69
N GLU A 122 -5.66 -21.68 0.47
CA GLU A 122 -6.51 -20.76 -0.28
C GLU A 122 -6.65 -19.37 0.38
N HIS A 123 -6.31 -19.26 1.68
CA HIS A 123 -6.30 -17.98 2.40
C HIS A 123 -4.90 -17.37 2.50
N ARG A 124 -3.86 -18.09 2.06
CA ARG A 124 -2.50 -17.55 2.03
C ARG A 124 -2.31 -16.68 0.79
N GLU A 125 -1.39 -15.74 0.87
CA GLU A 125 -1.05 -14.92 -0.30
C GLU A 125 -0.35 -15.79 -1.36
N SER A 126 -1.01 -15.95 -2.48
CA SER A 126 -0.50 -16.68 -3.66
C SER A 126 -0.52 -15.84 -4.93
N SER A 127 -1.35 -14.80 -4.95
CA SER A 127 -1.65 -14.03 -6.17
C SER A 127 -0.81 -12.75 -6.32
N GLY A 128 -0.15 -12.32 -5.23
CA GLY A 128 0.70 -11.13 -5.22
C GLY A 128 2.20 -11.41 -5.25
N LEU A 129 2.59 -12.68 -5.39
CA LEU A 129 3.99 -13.09 -5.48
C LEU A 129 4.58 -12.61 -6.81
N LEU A 130 5.40 -11.58 -6.75
CA LEU A 130 6.27 -11.21 -7.85
C LEU A 130 7.60 -11.91 -7.67
N HIS A 131 7.97 -12.75 -8.64
CA HIS A 131 9.29 -13.35 -8.69
C HIS A 131 10.33 -12.28 -9.05
N MET A 132 10.91 -11.65 -8.03
CA MET A 132 12.00 -10.71 -8.21
C MET A 132 13.31 -11.41 -7.82
N GLU A 133 14.20 -11.63 -8.79
CA GLU A 133 15.49 -12.28 -8.57
C GLU A 133 15.41 -13.65 -7.86
N GLY A 134 14.34 -14.43 -8.16
CA GLY A 134 14.15 -15.77 -7.60
C GLY A 134 13.55 -15.84 -6.21
N ASN A 135 13.16 -14.70 -5.62
CA ASN A 135 12.49 -14.63 -4.32
C ASN A 135 11.04 -14.11 -4.48
N ASP A 136 10.14 -14.71 -3.73
CA ASP A 136 8.75 -14.30 -3.69
C ASP A 136 8.60 -13.01 -2.88
N THR A 137 8.02 -11.99 -3.50
CA THR A 137 7.71 -10.72 -2.83
C THR A 137 6.21 -10.45 -2.84
N ILE A 138 5.73 -9.86 -1.76
CA ILE A 138 4.32 -9.53 -1.58
C ILE A 138 4.16 -8.01 -1.67
N ARG A 139 3.13 -7.58 -2.40
CA ARG A 139 2.78 -6.17 -2.45
C ARG A 139 1.84 -5.84 -1.30
N THR A 140 2.30 -5.03 -0.35
CA THR A 140 1.49 -4.52 0.74
C THR A 140 1.61 -3.01 0.85
N LEU A 141 0.50 -2.29 0.96
CA LEU A 141 0.43 -0.81 1.00
C LEU A 141 1.28 -0.13 -0.09
N GLY A 142 1.43 -0.79 -1.24
CA GLY A 142 2.23 -0.30 -2.36
C GLY A 142 3.74 -0.53 -2.27
N LEU A 143 4.22 -1.15 -1.21
CA LEU A 143 5.59 -1.62 -1.06
C LEU A 143 5.72 -3.09 -1.45
N TYR A 144 6.92 -3.51 -1.79
CA TYR A 144 7.24 -4.92 -1.98
C TYR A 144 7.99 -5.43 -0.76
N TRP A 145 7.42 -6.40 -0.09
CA TRP A 145 8.02 -7.07 1.06
C TRP A 145 8.42 -8.49 0.72
N SER A 146 9.65 -8.86 1.03
CA SER A 146 10.14 -10.23 0.95
C SER A 146 10.02 -10.88 2.33
N PRO A 147 9.06 -11.80 2.55
CA PRO A 147 8.87 -12.43 3.85
C PRO A 147 10.08 -13.22 4.31
N LYS A 148 10.77 -13.89 3.39
CA LYS A 148 11.91 -14.76 3.68
C LYS A 148 13.11 -14.00 4.22
N GLU A 149 13.45 -12.88 3.62
CA GLU A 149 14.56 -12.01 4.02
C GLU A 149 14.12 -10.94 5.03
N ASP A 150 12.83 -10.76 5.22
CA ASP A 150 12.19 -9.72 6.05
C ASP A 150 12.66 -8.31 5.69
N GLU A 151 12.68 -8.01 4.39
CA GLU A 151 13.12 -6.72 3.85
C GLU A 151 12.15 -6.15 2.83
N PHE A 152 12.10 -4.83 2.74
CA PHE A 152 11.40 -4.13 1.68
C PHE A 152 12.28 -4.00 0.44
N ARG A 153 11.64 -4.12 -0.72
CA ARG A 153 12.23 -4.05 -2.06
C ARG A 153 11.47 -3.08 -2.93
N PHE A 154 12.11 -2.65 -4.00
CA PHE A 154 11.50 -1.76 -4.98
C PHE A 154 11.38 -2.46 -6.32
N ALA A 155 10.19 -2.40 -6.94
CA ALA A 155 9.98 -2.80 -8.31
C ALA A 155 9.98 -1.57 -9.21
N LEU A 156 10.72 -1.64 -10.29
CA LEU A 156 10.64 -0.64 -11.34
C LEU A 156 9.63 -1.12 -12.39
N HIS A 157 8.47 -0.50 -12.44
CA HIS A 157 7.62 -0.64 -13.61
C HIS A 157 8.30 0.08 -14.77
N VAL A 158 8.74 -0.69 -15.77
CA VAL A 158 9.55 -0.25 -16.89
C VAL A 158 9.05 1.09 -17.43
N VAL A 159 9.89 2.12 -17.32
CA VAL A 159 9.73 3.34 -18.11
C VAL A 159 10.24 2.98 -19.50
N PRO A 160 9.38 2.84 -20.49
CA PRO A 160 9.85 2.47 -21.83
C PRO A 160 10.85 3.53 -22.31
N PRO A 161 11.94 3.12 -22.94
CA PRO A 161 12.87 4.06 -23.54
C PRO A 161 12.09 4.88 -24.58
N MET A 162 11.98 6.17 -24.31
CA MET A 162 11.26 7.11 -25.19
C MET A 162 12.25 7.73 -26.16
N SER A 163 12.03 7.52 -27.44
CA SER A 163 12.79 8.18 -28.49
C SER A 163 12.69 9.73 -28.42
N SER A 164 11.59 10.24 -27.91
CA SER A 164 11.34 11.68 -27.70
C SER A 164 10.56 11.91 -26.40
N PRO A 165 11.23 12.12 -25.28
CA PRO A 165 10.55 12.47 -24.04
C PRO A 165 9.88 13.85 -24.15
N THR A 166 8.69 13.98 -23.54
CA THR A 166 7.91 15.21 -23.43
C THR A 166 7.62 15.49 -21.96
N LYS A 167 7.18 16.70 -21.63
CA LYS A 167 6.76 17.05 -20.27
C LYS A 167 5.70 16.09 -19.73
N ARG A 168 4.73 15.67 -20.56
CA ARG A 168 3.68 14.71 -20.21
C ARG A 168 4.25 13.34 -19.86
N THR A 169 5.16 12.85 -20.69
CA THR A 169 5.73 11.51 -20.52
C THR A 169 6.68 11.44 -19.32
N ILE A 170 7.43 12.53 -19.04
CA ILE A 170 8.25 12.66 -17.83
C ILE A 170 7.37 12.60 -16.57
N LEU A 171 6.29 13.40 -16.54
CA LEU A 171 5.37 13.38 -15.39
C LEU A 171 4.75 12.00 -15.18
N SER A 172 4.32 11.35 -16.25
CA SER A 172 3.79 9.97 -16.19
C SER A 172 4.82 8.97 -15.65
N ALA A 173 6.08 9.10 -16.05
CA ALA A 173 7.16 8.24 -15.55
C ALA A 173 7.42 8.45 -14.05
N ILE A 174 7.49 9.72 -13.61
CA ILE A 174 7.68 10.08 -12.20
C ILE A 174 6.53 9.57 -11.34
N ALA A 175 5.28 9.69 -11.82
CA ALA A 175 4.10 9.23 -11.09
C ALA A 175 4.06 7.71 -10.87
N ARG A 176 4.83 6.94 -11.63
CA ARG A 176 4.96 5.47 -11.45
C ARG A 176 5.99 5.07 -10.40
N LEU A 177 6.83 6.01 -9.97
CA LEU A 177 7.80 5.78 -8.91
C LEU A 177 7.08 5.93 -7.57
N PHE A 178 6.75 4.81 -6.95
CA PHE A 178 6.04 4.80 -5.69
C PHE A 178 7.01 4.60 -4.52
N GLY A 179 6.97 5.51 -3.56
CA GLY A 179 7.82 5.46 -2.36
C GLY A 179 7.12 6.15 -1.19
N PRO A 180 6.06 5.52 -0.60
CA PRO A 180 5.20 6.17 0.41
C PRO A 180 5.96 6.49 1.70
N MET A 181 6.99 5.71 2.04
CA MET A 181 7.81 5.92 3.24
C MET A 181 8.93 6.95 3.05
N GLY A 182 8.99 7.61 1.89
CA GLY A 182 10.03 8.60 1.63
C GLY A 182 11.40 8.04 1.23
N TRP A 183 11.64 6.74 1.28
CA TRP A 183 12.94 6.12 0.98
C TRP A 183 13.47 6.45 -0.42
N LEU A 184 12.59 6.67 -1.39
CA LEU A 184 12.95 7.10 -2.74
C LEU A 184 13.04 8.63 -2.90
N SER A 185 12.86 9.41 -1.83
CA SER A 185 12.89 10.88 -1.91
C SER A 185 14.16 11.45 -2.52
N PRO A 186 15.38 10.93 -2.23
CA PRO A 186 16.61 11.42 -2.85
C PRO A 186 16.63 11.23 -4.38
N ILE A 187 15.97 10.19 -4.89
CA ILE A 187 15.85 9.92 -6.32
C ILE A 187 14.73 10.76 -6.92
N MET A 188 13.58 10.78 -6.25
CA MET A 188 12.38 11.51 -6.69
C MET A 188 12.60 13.01 -6.81
N ILE A 189 13.40 13.60 -5.91
CA ILE A 189 13.66 15.05 -5.94
C ILE A 189 14.40 15.48 -7.21
N THR A 190 15.30 14.65 -7.74
CA THR A 190 15.99 14.91 -9.00
C THR A 190 14.99 15.05 -10.15
N ALA A 191 14.07 14.10 -10.26
CA ALA A 191 13.03 14.13 -11.29
C ALA A 191 12.05 15.31 -11.11
N LYS A 192 11.70 15.66 -9.86
CA LYS A 192 10.86 16.82 -9.56
C LYS A 192 11.54 18.13 -9.92
N ILE A 193 12.85 18.26 -9.74
CA ILE A 193 13.63 19.44 -10.15
C ILE A 193 13.59 19.60 -11.68
N LEU A 194 13.75 18.50 -12.45
CA LEU A 194 13.60 18.53 -13.90
C LEU A 194 12.20 19.01 -14.32
N MET A 195 11.16 18.51 -13.68
CA MET A 195 9.79 18.98 -13.91
C MET A 195 9.64 20.48 -13.60
N GLN A 196 10.23 20.97 -12.52
CA GLN A 196 10.19 22.38 -12.16
C GLN A 196 10.89 23.24 -13.23
N GLN A 197 12.01 22.80 -13.81
CA GLN A 197 12.68 23.49 -14.92
C GLN A 197 11.76 23.59 -16.14
N LEU A 198 11.10 22.51 -16.53
CA LEU A 198 10.14 22.50 -17.63
C LEU A 198 8.95 23.45 -17.40
N TRP A 199 8.54 23.67 -16.15
CA TRP A 199 7.52 24.65 -15.81
C TRP A 199 8.05 26.08 -15.92
N LYS A 200 9.26 26.34 -15.42
CA LYS A 200 9.91 27.67 -15.49
C LYS A 200 10.13 28.12 -16.93
N GLU A 201 10.54 27.20 -17.80
CA GLU A 201 10.75 27.45 -19.23
C GLU A 201 9.44 27.48 -20.04
N LYS A 202 8.27 27.30 -19.37
CA LYS A 202 6.94 27.29 -19.99
C LYS A 202 6.79 26.31 -21.16
N ILE A 203 7.51 25.18 -21.12
CA ILE A 203 7.44 24.11 -22.12
C ILE A 203 6.03 23.52 -22.19
N GLY A 204 5.49 23.37 -23.39
CA GLY A 204 4.20 22.74 -23.63
C GLY A 204 4.22 21.23 -23.29
N TRP A 205 3.05 20.66 -23.04
CA TRP A 205 2.91 19.27 -22.58
C TRP A 205 3.51 18.24 -23.55
N ASP A 206 3.37 18.46 -24.83
CA ASP A 206 3.77 17.53 -25.89
C ASP A 206 4.90 18.12 -26.78
N SER A 207 5.48 19.26 -26.36
CA SER A 207 6.58 19.91 -27.03
C SER A 207 7.89 19.14 -26.86
N THR A 208 8.80 19.30 -27.84
CA THR A 208 10.17 18.78 -27.76
C THR A 208 10.92 19.44 -26.61
N LEU A 209 11.66 18.65 -25.86
CA LEU A 209 12.43 19.14 -24.73
C LEU A 209 13.71 19.87 -25.18
N PRO A 210 14.16 20.89 -24.42
CA PRO A 210 15.50 21.43 -24.57
C PRO A 210 16.57 20.36 -24.41
N ASN A 211 17.62 20.38 -25.19
CA ASN A 211 18.67 19.36 -25.20
C ASN A 211 19.35 19.15 -23.84
N THR A 212 19.46 20.18 -23.02
CA THR A 212 20.01 20.11 -21.66
C THR A 212 19.13 19.23 -20.77
N ILE A 213 17.83 19.53 -20.70
CA ILE A 213 16.86 18.80 -19.87
C ILE A 213 16.68 17.38 -20.41
N LYS A 214 16.69 17.20 -21.74
CA LYS A 214 16.62 15.86 -22.36
C LYS A 214 17.77 14.99 -21.91
N ARG A 215 19.01 15.47 -21.91
CA ARG A 215 20.19 14.72 -21.47
C ARG A 215 20.14 14.36 -19.98
N GLU A 216 19.71 15.29 -19.14
CA GLU A 216 19.56 15.04 -17.69
C GLU A 216 18.48 13.98 -17.44
N TRP A 217 17.37 14.03 -18.18
CA TRP A 217 16.32 13.02 -18.11
C TRP A 217 16.80 11.64 -18.57
N GLU A 218 17.51 11.56 -19.70
CA GLU A 218 18.07 10.31 -20.21
C GLU A 218 19.08 9.69 -19.22
N LYS A 219 19.90 10.53 -18.57
CA LYS A 219 20.80 10.06 -17.50
C LYS A 219 20.00 9.52 -16.32
N PHE A 220 18.99 10.24 -15.85
CA PHE A 220 18.12 9.80 -14.77
C PHE A 220 17.47 8.43 -15.07
N VAL A 221 16.88 8.27 -16.25
CA VAL A 221 16.23 7.02 -16.67
C VAL A 221 17.24 5.86 -16.77
N LYS A 222 18.46 6.13 -17.23
CA LYS A 222 19.54 5.12 -17.31
C LYS A 222 19.96 4.61 -15.93
N GLU A 223 19.98 5.48 -14.93
CA GLU A 223 20.38 5.13 -13.55
C GLU A 223 19.21 4.51 -12.73
N LEU A 224 17.98 4.75 -13.14
CA LEU A 224 16.76 4.32 -12.43
C LEU A 224 16.70 2.80 -12.13
N PRO A 225 17.16 1.89 -13.00
CA PRO A 225 17.18 0.46 -12.70
C PRO A 225 17.94 0.07 -11.44
N ASN A 226 18.89 0.90 -10.97
CA ASN A 226 19.63 0.63 -9.74
C ASN A 226 18.73 0.62 -8.49
N ILE A 227 17.52 1.19 -8.57
CA ILE A 227 16.54 1.18 -7.46
C ILE A 227 16.20 -0.25 -7.04
N VAL A 228 16.16 -1.21 -7.96
CA VAL A 228 15.83 -2.60 -7.65
C VAL A 228 16.87 -3.30 -6.77
N THR A 229 18.07 -2.73 -6.65
CA THR A 229 19.12 -3.29 -5.77
C THR A 229 19.00 -2.82 -4.32
N ILE A 230 18.16 -1.82 -4.05
CA ILE A 230 17.98 -1.29 -2.70
C ILE A 230 17.19 -2.30 -1.86
N ARG A 231 17.71 -2.60 -0.68
CA ARG A 231 17.10 -3.46 0.33
C ARG A 231 16.99 -2.68 1.63
N ILE A 232 15.82 -2.71 2.24
CA ILE A 232 15.56 -2.02 3.51
C ILE A 232 15.03 -3.05 4.50
N PRO A 233 15.74 -3.37 5.58
CA PRO A 233 15.24 -4.25 6.63
C PRO A 233 13.90 -3.72 7.15
N ARG A 234 12.90 -4.60 7.27
CA ARG A 234 11.58 -4.19 7.79
C ARG A 234 11.66 -3.85 9.28
N HIS A 235 12.40 -4.64 10.04
CA HIS A 235 12.51 -4.47 11.48
C HIS A 235 13.71 -3.56 11.81
N VAL A 236 13.42 -2.31 12.14
CA VAL A 236 14.44 -1.27 12.36
C VAL A 236 15.18 -1.46 13.69
N THR A 237 14.54 -2.05 14.69
CA THR A 237 15.10 -2.22 16.04
C THR A 237 15.68 -3.63 16.28
N TRP A 238 15.85 -4.43 15.24
CA TRP A 238 16.36 -5.79 15.38
C TRP A 238 17.74 -5.81 16.04
N GLY A 239 17.86 -6.62 17.08
CA GLY A 239 19.11 -6.77 17.84
C GLY A 239 19.29 -5.79 18.99
N LEU A 240 18.27 -4.97 19.30
CA LEU A 240 18.25 -4.09 20.46
C LEU A 240 17.33 -4.68 21.57
N PRO A 241 17.76 -5.67 22.33
CA PRO A 241 16.93 -6.26 23.37
C PRO A 241 16.65 -5.22 24.46
N GLY A 242 15.37 -4.84 24.61
CA GLY A 242 14.93 -3.89 25.64
C GLY A 242 15.47 -2.46 25.46
N GLY A 243 16.04 -2.13 24.32
CA GLY A 243 16.65 -0.83 24.05
C GLY A 243 15.61 0.27 23.87
N VAL A 244 15.90 1.43 24.44
CA VAL A 244 15.18 2.67 24.14
C VAL A 244 15.61 3.11 22.74
N ALA A 245 14.66 3.21 21.80
CA ALA A 245 14.94 3.77 20.48
C ALA A 245 14.90 5.30 20.59
N GLU A 246 15.97 5.95 20.14
CA GLU A 246 16.00 7.41 19.97
C GLU A 246 15.77 7.76 18.50
N LEU A 247 14.84 8.66 18.25
CA LEU A 247 14.56 9.16 16.91
C LEU A 247 15.32 10.47 16.67
N HIS A 248 16.30 10.42 15.78
CA HIS A 248 17.06 11.60 15.34
C HIS A 248 16.49 12.14 14.04
N LEU A 249 16.16 13.43 14.04
CA LEU A 249 15.62 14.12 12.85
C LEU A 249 16.69 15.06 12.29
N PHE A 250 16.92 14.97 10.99
CA PHE A 250 17.85 15.84 10.26
C PHE A 250 17.09 16.55 9.17
N CYS A 251 17.35 17.84 8.97
CA CYS A 251 16.79 18.60 7.86
C CYS A 251 17.84 19.55 7.28
N ASP A 252 17.75 19.78 5.99
CA ASP A 252 18.58 20.75 5.27
C ASP A 252 17.82 21.34 4.09
N ALA A 253 18.24 22.51 3.63
CA ALA A 253 17.65 23.23 2.52
C ALA A 253 18.69 23.91 1.63
N SER A 254 18.42 23.90 0.34
CA SER A 254 19.20 24.60 -0.68
C SER A 254 18.30 25.49 -1.54
N SER A 255 18.89 26.24 -2.46
CA SER A 255 18.11 27.02 -3.44
C SER A 255 17.29 26.13 -4.41
N ARG A 256 17.55 24.83 -4.47
CA ARG A 256 16.91 23.89 -5.39
C ARG A 256 15.83 23.02 -4.72
N ALA A 257 16.04 22.61 -3.48
CA ALA A 257 15.14 21.72 -2.75
C ALA A 257 15.46 21.74 -1.25
N TYR A 258 14.54 21.23 -0.48
CA TYR A 258 14.73 20.92 0.95
C TYR A 258 14.41 19.44 1.21
N GLY A 259 14.94 18.92 2.28
CA GLY A 259 14.72 17.55 2.72
C GLY A 259 14.75 17.42 4.22
N ALA A 260 14.09 16.38 4.72
CA ALA A 260 14.17 15.93 6.09
C ALA A 260 14.22 14.41 6.12
N THR A 261 14.91 13.86 7.10
CA THR A 261 15.02 12.41 7.33
C THR A 261 15.00 12.14 8.83
N ALA A 262 14.55 10.95 9.18
CA ALA A 262 14.54 10.42 10.52
C ALA A 262 15.28 9.09 10.57
#